data_47a454693e326d34700e4aefe23f65f7
#
_entry.id   47a454693e326d34700e4aefe23f65f7
#
_cell.length_a   1.000
_cell.length_b   1.000
_cell.length_c   1.000
_cell.angle_alpha   90.00
_cell.angle_beta   90.00
_cell.angle_gamma   90.00
#
_symmetry.space_group_name_H-M   'P 1'
#
loop_
_entity.id
_entity.type
_entity.pdbx_description
1 polymer ?
#
loop_
_entity_poly.entity_id
_entity_poly.type
_entity_poly.pdbx_seq_one_letter_code
_entity_poly.pdbx_strand_id
1 'polypeptide(L)'
;VNPKGGGFKRNEENPLECELLVIDETSMVDVMLMQAVLKAIPDNSALLVVGDIDQLASVGPGQVLADIISSGAVPVVRLTEVFRQAAQSQIITNAHKINKGAIPNLSNPKGESDFYFVQADDPETAVPRIIELVKNRIPQRFGLDPIRDVQVLCPMTRGGVGARSFNIELQAALNPAGEHKIER
;
A
#
# COMPACT_ATOMS: atom_id res chain seq x y z
N VAL A 1 3.59 -20.54 -1.16
CA VAL A 1 2.97 -21.30 -2.26
C VAL A 1 3.90 -22.46 -2.63
N ASN A 2 3.35 -23.63 -2.92
CA ASN A 2 4.13 -24.79 -3.32
C ASN A 2 4.49 -24.67 -4.83
N PRO A 3 5.78 -24.60 -5.20
CA PRO A 3 6.18 -24.41 -6.60
C PRO A 3 5.88 -25.64 -7.50
N LYS A 4 5.55 -26.78 -6.93
CA LYS A 4 5.38 -28.06 -7.66
C LYS A 4 3.94 -28.57 -7.77
N GLY A 5 2.93 -27.89 -7.20
CA GLY A 5 1.60 -28.52 -7.22
C GLY A 5 0.46 -27.68 -6.66
N GLY A 6 0.41 -26.40 -6.83
CA GLY A 6 -0.72 -25.56 -6.37
C GLY A 6 -1.01 -25.70 -4.85
N GLY A 7 -1.42 -24.61 -4.20
CA GLY A 7 -1.72 -24.61 -2.77
C GLY A 7 -0.56 -24.13 -1.88
N PHE A 8 -0.75 -24.26 -0.58
CA PHE A 8 0.20 -23.77 0.43
C PHE A 8 1.05 -24.94 0.97
N LYS A 9 2.31 -24.62 1.35
CA LYS A 9 3.22 -25.62 1.95
C LYS A 9 2.80 -26.00 3.36
N ARG A 10 2.20 -25.06 4.11
CA ARG A 10 1.65 -25.28 5.45
C ARG A 10 0.14 -25.48 5.34
N ASN A 11 -0.37 -26.50 6.02
CA ASN A 11 -1.77 -26.93 6.03
C ASN A 11 -2.02 -27.81 7.26
N GLU A 12 -3.18 -28.47 7.34
CA GLU A 12 -3.56 -29.37 8.44
C GLU A 12 -2.58 -30.55 8.61
N GLU A 13 -2.03 -31.10 7.51
CA GLU A 13 -1.07 -32.21 7.56
C GLU A 13 0.36 -31.78 7.86
N ASN A 14 0.68 -30.50 7.62
CA ASN A 14 1.98 -29.90 7.86
C ASN A 14 1.81 -28.49 8.48
N PRO A 15 1.39 -28.40 9.74
CA PRO A 15 1.06 -27.13 10.38
C PRO A 15 2.30 -26.25 10.59
N LEU A 16 2.06 -25.01 10.96
CA LEU A 16 3.08 -24.09 11.44
C LEU A 16 3.60 -24.55 12.80
N GLU A 17 4.86 -24.28 13.07
CA GLU A 17 5.51 -24.57 14.34
C GLU A 17 5.60 -23.26 15.15
N CYS A 18 4.53 -22.87 15.81
CA CYS A 18 4.47 -21.63 16.59
C CYS A 18 3.49 -21.75 17.74
N GLU A 19 3.70 -21.01 18.80
CA GLU A 19 2.78 -20.82 19.92
C GLU A 19 1.90 -19.57 19.74
N LEU A 20 2.38 -18.61 18.96
CA LEU A 20 1.68 -17.39 18.57
C LEU A 20 1.94 -17.09 17.11
N LEU A 21 0.89 -16.94 16.33
CA LEU A 21 0.95 -16.39 14.96
C LEU A 21 0.45 -14.95 14.98
N VAL A 22 1.27 -14.02 14.49
CA VAL A 22 0.87 -12.63 14.25
C VAL A 22 0.70 -12.42 12.75
N ILE A 23 -0.48 -11.95 12.34
CA ILE A 23 -0.75 -11.54 10.96
C ILE A 23 -0.89 -10.03 10.94
N ASP A 24 0.05 -9.36 10.31
CA ASP A 24 0.01 -7.93 10.09
C ASP A 24 -0.59 -7.62 8.70
N GLU A 25 -1.04 -6.37 8.49
CA GLU A 25 -1.70 -5.91 7.25
C GLU A 25 -2.89 -6.79 6.82
N THR A 26 -3.68 -7.25 7.80
CA THR A 26 -4.77 -8.22 7.56
C THR A 26 -5.91 -7.65 6.71
N SER A 27 -6.00 -6.34 6.50
CA SER A 27 -6.90 -5.73 5.51
C SER A 27 -6.72 -6.31 4.10
N MET A 28 -5.51 -6.80 3.77
CA MET A 28 -5.16 -7.40 2.48
C MET A 28 -5.44 -8.92 2.41
N VAL A 29 -5.89 -9.54 3.51
CA VAL A 29 -6.17 -10.98 3.58
C VAL A 29 -7.60 -11.26 3.15
N ASP A 30 -7.78 -12.07 2.12
CA ASP A 30 -9.09 -12.55 1.67
C ASP A 30 -9.55 -13.82 2.41
N VAL A 31 -10.79 -14.23 2.17
CA VAL A 31 -11.39 -15.42 2.81
C VAL A 31 -10.60 -16.71 2.50
N MET A 32 -10.11 -16.86 1.27
CA MET A 32 -9.39 -18.06 0.86
C MET A 32 -8.04 -18.17 1.56
N LEU A 33 -7.33 -17.05 1.67
CA LEU A 33 -6.06 -16.99 2.39
C LEU A 33 -6.26 -17.19 3.88
N MET A 34 -7.26 -16.56 4.48
CA MET A 34 -7.56 -16.75 5.92
C MET A 34 -7.93 -18.21 6.21
N GLN A 35 -8.75 -18.85 5.37
CA GLN A 35 -9.05 -20.28 5.50
C GLN A 35 -7.78 -21.14 5.48
N ALA A 36 -6.86 -20.86 4.56
CA ALA A 36 -5.60 -21.58 4.46
C ALA A 36 -4.71 -21.36 5.69
N VAL A 37 -4.69 -20.14 6.23
CA VAL A 37 -3.97 -19.81 7.48
C VAL A 37 -4.56 -20.59 8.65
N LEU A 38 -5.88 -20.55 8.83
CA LEU A 38 -6.54 -21.27 9.93
C LEU A 38 -6.30 -22.78 9.89
N LYS A 39 -6.24 -23.38 8.70
CA LYS A 39 -5.88 -24.79 8.50
C LYS A 39 -4.42 -25.11 8.84
N ALA A 40 -3.56 -24.12 8.79
CA ALA A 40 -2.12 -24.29 9.05
C ALA A 40 -1.71 -23.96 10.48
N ILE A 41 -2.57 -23.32 11.27
CA ILE A 41 -2.28 -22.97 12.69
C ILE A 41 -2.51 -24.21 13.55
N PRO A 42 -1.58 -24.59 14.46
CA PRO A 42 -1.83 -25.62 15.46
C PRO A 42 -2.95 -25.23 16.44
N ASP A 43 -3.73 -26.21 16.89
CA ASP A 43 -4.87 -26.00 17.81
C ASP A 43 -4.50 -25.31 19.12
N ASN A 44 -3.26 -25.47 19.58
CA ASN A 44 -2.74 -24.89 20.79
C ASN A 44 -2.04 -23.53 20.62
N SER A 45 -2.10 -22.96 19.42
CA SER A 45 -1.50 -21.67 19.12
C SER A 45 -2.47 -20.51 19.30
N ALA A 46 -1.97 -19.37 19.75
CA ALA A 46 -2.71 -18.11 19.73
C ALA A 46 -2.59 -17.42 18.35
N LEU A 47 -3.64 -16.73 17.92
CA LEU A 47 -3.66 -15.92 16.72
C LEU A 47 -3.88 -14.45 17.09
N LEU A 48 -2.96 -13.57 16.69
CA LEU A 48 -3.10 -12.13 16.75
C LEU A 48 -3.23 -11.56 15.32
N VAL A 49 -4.36 -10.89 15.07
CA VAL A 49 -4.66 -10.27 13.80
C VAL A 49 -4.49 -8.75 13.95
N VAL A 50 -3.65 -8.15 13.14
CA VAL A 50 -3.36 -6.71 13.14
C VAL A 50 -3.66 -6.15 11.76
N GLY A 51 -4.28 -4.97 11.68
CA GLY A 51 -4.56 -4.32 10.40
C GLY A 51 -5.44 -3.09 10.55
N ASP A 52 -5.70 -2.45 9.44
CA ASP A 52 -6.47 -1.22 9.35
C ASP A 52 -7.66 -1.41 8.40
N ILE A 53 -8.88 -1.35 8.94
CA ILE A 53 -10.12 -1.52 8.17
C ILE A 53 -10.41 -0.34 7.22
N ASP A 54 -9.71 0.78 7.41
CA ASP A 54 -9.85 1.98 6.59
C ASP A 54 -8.89 1.97 5.38
N GLN A 55 -7.95 1.01 5.33
CA GLN A 55 -7.11 0.78 4.16
C GLN A 55 -7.84 -0.01 3.07
N LEU A 56 -7.22 -0.07 1.88
CA LEU A 56 -7.79 -0.82 0.75
C LEU A 56 -8.00 -2.28 1.13
N ALA A 57 -9.20 -2.78 0.83
CA ALA A 57 -9.54 -4.18 1.04
C ALA A 57 -8.72 -5.11 0.12
N SER A 58 -8.72 -6.41 0.44
CA SER A 58 -8.12 -7.45 -0.39
C SER A 58 -8.69 -7.44 -1.82
N VAL A 59 -7.88 -7.85 -2.79
CA VAL A 59 -8.33 -8.04 -4.18
C VAL A 59 -9.19 -9.30 -4.29
N GLY A 60 -8.96 -10.30 -3.43
CA GLY A 60 -9.76 -11.51 -3.33
C GLY A 60 -11.10 -11.29 -2.59
N PRO A 61 -11.97 -12.32 -2.53
CA PRO A 61 -13.30 -12.19 -1.97
C PRO A 61 -13.29 -12.03 -0.45
N GLY A 62 -14.19 -11.16 0.06
CA GLY A 62 -14.47 -10.95 1.47
C GLY A 62 -13.65 -9.81 2.10
N GLN A 63 -14.11 -9.38 3.28
CA GLN A 63 -13.49 -8.35 4.11
C GLN A 63 -13.18 -8.92 5.50
N VAL A 64 -12.28 -9.91 5.54
CA VAL A 64 -12.05 -10.77 6.70
C VAL A 64 -11.83 -9.98 8.00
N LEU A 65 -10.97 -8.96 7.99
CA LEU A 65 -10.70 -8.15 9.17
C LEU A 65 -11.96 -7.41 9.66
N ALA A 66 -12.68 -6.77 8.76
CA ALA A 66 -13.91 -6.04 9.10
C ALA A 66 -15.00 -7.00 9.59
N ASP A 67 -15.14 -8.16 8.97
CA ASP A 67 -16.11 -9.19 9.34
C ASP A 67 -15.81 -9.79 10.72
N ILE A 68 -14.55 -10.09 11.02
CA ILE A 68 -14.11 -10.56 12.36
C ILE A 68 -14.44 -9.50 13.41
N ILE A 69 -14.12 -8.25 13.17
CA ILE A 69 -14.40 -7.15 14.11
C ILE A 69 -15.90 -6.97 14.32
N SER A 70 -16.71 -7.01 13.26
CA SER A 70 -18.16 -6.79 13.35
C SER A 70 -18.91 -7.96 13.97
N SER A 71 -18.35 -9.17 13.89
CA SER A 71 -18.96 -10.37 14.48
C SER A 71 -19.04 -10.30 16.02
N GLY A 72 -18.17 -9.54 16.67
CA GLY A 72 -18.06 -9.51 18.13
C GLY A 72 -17.63 -10.84 18.77
N ALA A 73 -17.21 -11.83 17.96
CA ALA A 73 -16.87 -13.16 18.45
C ALA A 73 -15.48 -13.24 19.11
N VAL A 74 -14.61 -12.26 18.87
CA VAL A 74 -13.25 -12.21 19.40
C VAL A 74 -12.97 -10.87 20.07
N PRO A 75 -12.06 -10.81 21.05
CA PRO A 75 -11.63 -9.55 21.66
C PRO A 75 -10.99 -8.62 20.61
N VAL A 76 -11.40 -7.36 20.62
CA VAL A 76 -10.89 -6.34 19.69
C VAL A 76 -10.36 -5.14 20.46
N VAL A 77 -9.14 -4.72 20.12
CA VAL A 77 -8.56 -3.46 20.61
C VAL A 77 -8.43 -2.51 19.42
N ARG A 78 -8.97 -1.29 19.56
CA ARG A 78 -8.87 -0.25 18.53
C ARG A 78 -7.93 0.84 18.99
N LEU A 79 -6.96 1.19 18.14
CA LEU A 79 -6.09 2.34 18.33
C LEU A 79 -6.79 3.56 17.68
N THR A 80 -7.22 4.50 18.52
CA THR A 80 -8.02 5.66 18.08
C THR A 80 -7.30 6.99 18.24
N GLU A 81 -6.18 7.01 18.97
CA GLU A 81 -5.44 8.23 19.22
C GLU A 81 -4.36 8.46 18.16
N VAL A 82 -4.44 9.61 17.52
CA VAL A 82 -3.40 10.07 16.60
C VAL A 82 -2.41 10.92 17.40
N PHE A 83 -1.13 10.55 17.38
CA PHE A 83 -0.09 11.33 18.03
C PHE A 83 -0.11 12.79 17.55
N ARG A 84 0.16 13.75 18.44
CA ARG A 84 0.11 15.19 18.15
C ARG A 84 0.91 15.60 16.90
N GLN A 85 2.07 15.00 16.66
CA GLN A 85 2.88 15.25 15.46
C GLN A 85 2.16 14.81 14.18
N ALA A 86 1.47 13.68 14.21
CA ALA A 86 0.69 13.17 13.09
C ALA A 86 -0.59 14.00 12.84
N ALA A 87 -1.16 14.62 13.86
CA ALA A 87 -2.32 15.51 13.72
C ALA A 87 -2.02 16.79 12.92
N GLN A 88 -0.75 17.20 12.79
CA GLN A 88 -0.32 18.33 11.95
C GLN A 88 -0.05 17.92 10.50
N SER A 89 0.06 16.62 10.20
CA SER A 89 0.27 16.09 8.87
C SER A 89 -0.96 16.32 7.98
N GLN A 90 -0.74 16.96 6.82
CA GLN A 90 -1.78 17.12 5.81
C GLN A 90 -2.11 15.79 5.12
N ILE A 91 -1.15 14.87 5.02
CA ILE A 91 -1.37 13.51 4.52
C ILE A 91 -2.42 12.83 5.40
N ILE A 92 -2.23 12.79 6.72
CA ILE A 92 -3.13 12.14 7.67
C ILE A 92 -4.48 12.84 7.71
N THR A 93 -4.51 14.16 7.77
CA THR A 93 -5.75 14.94 7.78
C THR A 93 -6.58 14.70 6.53
N ASN A 94 -5.94 14.67 5.35
CA ASN A 94 -6.61 14.42 4.09
C ASN A 94 -7.06 12.95 3.95
N ALA A 95 -6.27 12.00 4.43
CA ALA A 95 -6.65 10.59 4.47
C ALA A 95 -7.93 10.38 5.27
N HIS A 96 -8.04 10.98 6.47
CA HIS A 96 -9.27 10.92 7.27
C HIS A 96 -10.48 11.57 6.59
N LYS A 97 -10.28 12.68 5.83
CA LYS A 97 -11.37 13.27 5.05
C LYS A 97 -11.85 12.33 3.96
N ILE A 98 -10.92 11.75 3.18
CA ILE A 98 -11.23 10.81 2.11
C ILE A 98 -11.97 9.60 2.66
N ASN A 99 -11.52 9.04 3.77
CA ASN A 99 -12.16 7.90 4.41
C ASN A 99 -13.61 8.20 4.86
N LYS A 100 -13.90 9.44 5.25
CA LYS A 100 -15.26 9.92 5.58
C LYS A 100 -16.06 10.34 4.34
N GLY A 101 -15.57 10.11 3.13
CA GLY A 101 -16.22 10.53 1.89
C GLY A 101 -16.15 12.04 1.61
N ALA A 102 -15.31 12.78 2.32
CA ALA A 102 -15.14 14.21 2.12
C ALA A 102 -13.98 14.50 1.16
N ILE A 103 -14.07 15.62 0.43
CA ILE A 103 -13.01 16.08 -0.46
C ILE A 103 -11.80 16.54 0.38
N PRO A 104 -10.57 16.07 0.08
CA PRO A 104 -9.37 16.54 0.75
C PRO A 104 -9.08 18.00 0.43
N ASN A 105 -8.21 18.63 1.23
CA ASN A 105 -7.75 19.97 0.92
C ASN A 105 -6.74 19.93 -0.24
N LEU A 106 -7.13 20.45 -1.41
CA LEU A 106 -6.33 20.49 -2.63
C LEU A 106 -5.61 21.82 -2.85
N SER A 107 -5.75 22.79 -1.92
CA SER A 107 -5.07 24.07 -2.05
C SER A 107 -3.55 23.90 -1.86
N ASN A 108 -2.77 24.60 -2.69
CA ASN A 108 -1.32 24.62 -2.55
C ASN A 108 -0.92 25.30 -1.23
N PRO A 109 -0.08 24.65 -0.42
CA PRO A 109 0.37 25.21 0.84
C PRO A 109 1.24 26.47 0.61
N LYS A 110 1.07 27.49 1.46
CA LYS A 110 1.89 28.72 1.45
C LYS A 110 3.28 28.53 2.09
N GLY A 111 3.56 27.37 2.66
CA GLY A 111 4.80 27.02 3.36
C GLY A 111 5.21 25.57 3.16
N GLU A 112 5.95 25.02 4.12
CA GLU A 112 6.29 23.62 4.16
C GLU A 112 5.04 22.77 4.42
N SER A 113 4.91 21.68 3.69
CA SER A 113 3.82 20.71 3.82
C SER A 113 4.33 19.34 3.41
N ASP A 114 3.70 18.32 3.92
CA ASP A 114 3.90 16.93 3.54
C ASP A 114 2.93 16.46 2.44
N PHE A 115 1.97 17.32 2.04
CA PHE A 115 0.97 17.02 1.01
C PHE A 115 0.91 18.14 -0.03
N TYR A 116 0.99 17.78 -1.31
CA TYR A 116 0.88 18.68 -2.45
C TYR A 116 -0.04 18.08 -3.50
N PHE A 117 -0.98 18.86 -3.98
CA PHE A 117 -1.85 18.49 -5.08
C PHE A 117 -1.37 19.14 -6.38
N VAL A 118 -1.17 18.33 -7.43
CA VAL A 118 -0.83 18.81 -8.77
C VAL A 118 -1.91 18.35 -9.72
N GLN A 119 -2.70 19.29 -10.21
CA GLN A 119 -3.80 18.98 -11.13
C GLN A 119 -3.25 18.47 -12.47
N ALA A 120 -3.85 17.40 -12.97
CA ALA A 120 -3.67 16.89 -14.33
C ALA A 120 -4.98 16.25 -14.76
N ASP A 121 -5.54 16.72 -15.86
CA ASP A 121 -6.90 16.36 -16.27
C ASP A 121 -6.91 15.13 -17.22
N ASP A 122 -5.77 14.80 -17.79
CA ASP A 122 -5.61 13.70 -18.74
C ASP A 122 -4.23 13.02 -18.57
N PRO A 123 -4.07 11.76 -19.08
CA PRO A 123 -2.81 11.03 -19.04
C PRO A 123 -1.66 11.72 -19.76
N GLU A 124 -1.94 12.41 -20.87
CA GLU A 124 -0.94 13.08 -21.70
C GLU A 124 -0.25 14.22 -20.93
N THR A 125 -0.98 14.91 -20.07
CA THR A 125 -0.45 15.95 -19.19
C THR A 125 0.08 15.41 -17.87
N ALA A 126 -0.49 14.32 -17.35
CA ALA A 126 -0.10 13.72 -16.08
C ALA A 126 1.29 13.09 -16.13
N VAL A 127 1.59 12.30 -17.16
CA VAL A 127 2.86 11.57 -17.27
C VAL A 127 4.07 12.50 -17.30
N PRO A 128 4.17 13.51 -18.18
CA PRO A 128 5.29 14.43 -18.18
C PRO A 128 5.44 15.20 -16.86
N ARG A 129 4.33 15.58 -16.22
CA ARG A 129 4.35 16.26 -14.92
C ARG A 129 4.93 15.37 -13.82
N ILE A 130 4.53 14.11 -13.76
CA ILE A 130 5.05 13.18 -12.76
C ILE A 130 6.55 12.94 -12.98
N ILE A 131 6.99 12.76 -14.22
CA ILE A 131 8.41 12.61 -14.55
C ILE A 131 9.21 13.84 -14.13
N GLU A 132 8.71 15.04 -14.43
CA GLU A 132 9.35 16.30 -14.03
C GLU A 132 9.40 16.45 -12.51
N LEU A 133 8.33 16.09 -11.78
CA LEU A 133 8.31 16.08 -10.33
C LEU A 133 9.37 15.15 -9.76
N VAL A 134 9.42 13.90 -10.22
CA VAL A 134 10.32 12.87 -9.71
C VAL A 134 11.78 13.20 -10.04
N LYS A 135 12.06 13.59 -11.29
CA LYS A 135 13.42 13.82 -11.78
C LYS A 135 14.05 15.09 -11.23
N ASN A 136 13.28 16.19 -11.16
CA ASN A 136 13.81 17.52 -10.92
C ASN A 136 13.24 18.19 -9.66
N ARG A 137 11.91 18.34 -9.56
CA ARG A 137 11.32 19.22 -8.54
C ARG A 137 11.42 18.69 -7.12
N ILE A 138 11.17 17.39 -6.93
CA ILE A 138 11.29 16.74 -5.60
C ILE A 138 12.74 16.73 -5.14
N PRO A 139 13.72 16.28 -5.96
CA PRO A 139 15.13 16.36 -5.60
C PRO A 139 15.61 17.78 -5.25
N GLN A 140 15.25 18.76 -6.07
CA GLN A 140 15.66 20.16 -5.84
C GLN A 140 15.06 20.78 -4.58
N ARG A 141 13.79 20.44 -4.27
CA ARG A 141 13.07 21.02 -3.14
C ARG A 141 13.39 20.34 -1.81
N PHE A 142 13.53 19.02 -1.82
CA PHE A 142 13.62 18.21 -0.61
C PHE A 142 14.99 17.53 -0.42
N GLY A 143 15.89 17.63 -1.40
CA GLY A 143 17.20 16.98 -1.35
C GLY A 143 17.12 15.43 -1.46
N LEU A 144 16.02 14.88 -1.99
CA LEU A 144 15.77 13.45 -2.10
C LEU A 144 16.38 12.88 -3.38
N ASP A 145 16.92 11.66 -3.29
CA ASP A 145 17.38 10.92 -4.48
C ASP A 145 16.18 10.34 -5.24
N PRO A 146 16.02 10.64 -6.54
CA PRO A 146 14.85 10.23 -7.31
C PRO A 146 14.69 8.73 -7.49
N ILE A 147 15.77 7.95 -7.31
CA ILE A 147 15.76 6.49 -7.46
C ILE A 147 15.61 5.79 -6.11
N ARG A 148 16.24 6.33 -5.06
CA ARG A 148 16.29 5.69 -3.74
C ARG A 148 15.20 6.12 -2.80
N ASP A 149 14.80 7.41 -2.87
CA ASP A 149 13.95 8.04 -1.86
C ASP A 149 12.55 8.37 -2.39
N VAL A 150 12.30 8.22 -3.70
CA VAL A 150 11.00 8.58 -4.32
C VAL A 150 10.34 7.35 -4.90
N GLN A 151 9.06 7.14 -4.55
CA GLN A 151 8.24 6.08 -5.11
C GLN A 151 7.02 6.65 -5.82
N VAL A 152 6.73 6.14 -7.03
CA VAL A 152 5.51 6.47 -7.78
C VAL A 152 4.50 5.34 -7.61
N LEU A 153 3.35 5.66 -7.03
CA LEU A 153 2.22 4.75 -6.88
C LEU A 153 1.21 4.98 -8.01
N CYS A 154 0.76 3.90 -8.63
CA CYS A 154 -0.19 3.94 -9.74
C CYS A 154 -1.47 3.19 -9.35
N PRO A 155 -2.66 3.71 -9.73
CA PRO A 155 -3.93 3.06 -9.40
C PRO A 155 -4.18 1.78 -10.21
N MET A 156 -3.41 1.56 -11.29
CA MET A 156 -3.57 0.40 -12.18
C MET A 156 -2.23 -0.03 -12.79
N THR A 157 -2.19 -1.25 -13.31
CA THR A 157 -0.99 -1.80 -13.96
C THR A 157 -0.85 -1.36 -15.42
N ARG A 158 -1.97 -1.25 -16.15
CA ARG A 158 -2.03 -0.92 -17.59
C ARG A 158 -2.66 0.46 -17.79
N GLY A 159 -2.49 1.03 -18.99
CA GLY A 159 -3.01 2.36 -19.36
C GLY A 159 -1.94 3.43 -19.32
N GLY A 160 -2.27 4.65 -19.79
CA GLY A 160 -1.33 5.77 -19.90
C GLY A 160 -0.65 6.16 -18.59
N VAL A 161 -1.39 6.15 -17.49
CA VAL A 161 -0.90 6.40 -16.11
C VAL A 161 -0.71 5.11 -15.31
N GLY A 162 -0.59 3.96 -15.98
CA GLY A 162 -0.36 2.67 -15.34
C GLY A 162 1.12 2.41 -15.02
N ALA A 163 1.37 1.51 -14.06
CA ALA A 163 2.73 1.20 -13.60
C ALA A 163 3.67 0.73 -14.73
N ARG A 164 3.15 0.00 -15.74
CA ARG A 164 3.98 -0.46 -16.87
C ARG A 164 4.48 0.71 -17.72
N SER A 165 3.61 1.67 -18.03
CA SER A 165 3.98 2.87 -18.80
C SER A 165 4.97 3.71 -18.01
N PHE A 166 4.71 3.96 -16.73
CA PHE A 166 5.63 4.73 -15.88
C PHE A 166 7.00 4.06 -15.69
N ASN A 167 7.07 2.73 -15.62
CA ASN A 167 8.36 2.04 -15.55
C ASN A 167 9.22 2.30 -16.78
N ILE A 168 8.63 2.34 -17.97
CA ILE A 168 9.36 2.65 -19.22
C ILE A 168 9.83 4.11 -19.21
N GLU A 169 8.92 5.04 -18.93
CA GLU A 169 9.19 6.47 -18.97
C GLU A 169 10.20 6.91 -17.90
N LEU A 170 10.03 6.44 -16.66
CA LEU A 170 10.94 6.74 -15.56
C LEU A 170 12.31 6.08 -15.78
N GLN A 171 12.36 4.84 -16.31
CA GLN A 171 13.61 4.20 -16.68
C GLN A 171 14.38 5.05 -17.72
N ALA A 172 13.69 5.52 -18.74
CA ALA A 172 14.31 6.37 -19.75
C ALA A 172 14.78 7.73 -19.19
N ALA A 173 14.01 8.30 -18.27
CA ALA A 173 14.30 9.62 -17.71
C ALA A 173 15.40 9.62 -16.63
N LEU A 174 15.44 8.59 -15.78
CA LEU A 174 16.31 8.51 -14.59
C LEU A 174 17.55 7.64 -14.82
N ASN A 175 17.43 6.62 -15.67
CA ASN A 175 18.52 5.70 -15.99
C ASN A 175 18.55 5.42 -17.50
N PRO A 176 18.90 6.43 -18.33
CA PRO A 176 18.97 6.27 -19.78
C PRO A 176 20.00 5.18 -20.15
N ALA A 177 19.77 4.53 -21.29
CA ALA A 177 20.65 3.48 -21.79
C ALA A 177 22.07 4.00 -21.97
N GLY A 178 23.02 3.47 -21.21
CA GLY A 178 24.46 3.63 -21.39
C GLY A 178 25.08 2.38 -22.03
N GLU A 179 26.43 2.35 -22.13
CA GLU A 179 27.18 1.21 -22.69
C GLU A 179 26.94 -0.12 -21.92
N HIS A 180 26.47 -0.05 -20.67
CA HIS A 180 26.21 -1.21 -19.79
C HIS A 180 24.73 -1.28 -19.35
N LYS A 181 23.80 -1.28 -20.30
CA LYS A 181 22.38 -1.43 -20.02
C LYS A 181 22.07 -2.87 -19.58
N ILE A 182 21.53 -3.03 -18.36
CA ILE A 182 20.92 -4.29 -17.92
C ILE A 182 19.43 -4.22 -18.27
N GLU A 183 18.99 -5.05 -19.20
CA GLU A 183 17.58 -5.27 -19.50
C GLU A 183 17.05 -6.38 -18.57
N ARG A 184 15.95 -6.11 -17.86
CA ARG A 184 15.20 -7.09 -17.07
C ARG A 184 13.90 -7.45 -17.76
#